data_87ffa09051168875f3c70fbfec65d7a1
#
_entry.id   87ffa09051168875f3c70fbfec65d7a1
#
_cell.length_a   1.000
_cell.length_b   1.000
_cell.length_c   1.000
_cell.angle_alpha   90.00
_cell.angle_beta   90.00
_cell.angle_gamma   90.00
#
_symmetry.space_group_name_H-M   'P 1'
#
loop_
_entity.id
_entity.type
_entity.pdbx_description
1 polymer ?
#
loop_
_entity_poly.entity_id
_entity_poly.type
_entity_poly.pdbx_seq_one_letter_code
_entity_poly.pdbx_strand_id
1 'polypeptide(L)'
;MLITEEQLKKIFKNCKPDKIKLYTKAFNEVWPQYSIDTPKRMAAFLGQVAVESGELKYDVELPSKWNKRNVKDPNEPTGTLYEGRKNLGNNQKGDGPKFIGRGILQLTGRANYADYSKKLGIDLIANPELAATPEVAVKVACQYFKDRGLLPLADAWNLSEITRRVNGEAKLHLEQRMAYSEVAKKLLEQSLPVA
;
A
#
# COMPACT_ATOMS: atom_id res chain seq x y z
N MET A 1 -18.12 2.81 -11.87
CA MET A 1 -17.29 3.41 -10.79
C MET A 1 -17.41 2.50 -9.58
N LEU A 2 -16.30 2.01 -9.05
CA LEU A 2 -16.26 1.05 -7.92
C LEU A 2 -16.30 1.74 -6.55
N ILE A 3 -15.71 2.92 -6.45
CA ILE A 3 -15.70 3.75 -5.23
C ILE A 3 -15.79 5.23 -5.61
N THR A 4 -16.51 6.02 -4.81
CA THR A 4 -16.61 7.47 -4.96
C THR A 4 -15.66 8.20 -4.00
N GLU A 5 -15.36 9.47 -4.28
CA GLU A 5 -14.56 10.32 -3.38
C GLU A 5 -15.24 10.46 -2.00
N GLU A 6 -16.58 10.58 -1.99
CA GLU A 6 -17.35 10.68 -0.74
C GLU A 6 -17.22 9.42 0.11
N GLN A 7 -17.31 8.23 -0.51
CA GLN A 7 -17.09 6.96 0.21
C GLN A 7 -15.69 6.85 0.75
N LEU A 8 -14.66 7.13 -0.08
CA LEU A 8 -13.28 7.07 0.35
C LEU A 8 -13.00 8.05 1.49
N LYS A 9 -13.55 9.26 1.44
CA LYS A 9 -13.45 10.25 2.52
C LYS A 9 -14.13 9.80 3.82
N LYS A 10 -15.26 9.08 3.73
CA LYS A 10 -15.91 8.50 4.91
C LYS A 10 -15.09 7.36 5.54
N ILE A 11 -14.33 6.61 4.73
CA ILE A 11 -13.45 5.54 5.19
C ILE A 11 -12.15 6.13 5.75
N PHE A 12 -11.51 7.05 5.03
CA PHE A 12 -10.22 7.68 5.37
C PHE A 12 -10.43 9.13 5.82
N LYS A 13 -10.91 9.28 7.05
CA LYS A 13 -11.36 10.57 7.61
C LYS A 13 -10.26 11.61 7.75
N ASN A 14 -9.01 11.16 7.93
CA ASN A 14 -7.84 12.02 8.11
C ASN A 14 -7.03 12.23 6.81
N CYS A 15 -7.51 11.69 5.69
CA CYS A 15 -6.86 11.87 4.40
C CYS A 15 -7.13 13.28 3.83
N LYS A 16 -6.11 13.88 3.22
CA LYS A 16 -6.24 15.19 2.57
C LYS A 16 -7.15 15.11 1.33
N PRO A 17 -7.99 16.12 1.05
CA PRO A 17 -8.93 16.11 -0.09
C PRO A 17 -8.25 15.82 -1.44
N ASP A 18 -7.09 16.42 -1.70
CA ASP A 18 -6.36 16.20 -2.96
C ASP A 18 -5.94 14.73 -3.12
N LYS A 19 -5.49 14.09 -2.03
CA LYS A 19 -5.16 12.66 -2.05
C LYS A 19 -6.40 11.79 -2.22
N ILE A 20 -7.52 12.14 -1.59
CA ILE A 20 -8.81 11.44 -1.82
C ILE A 20 -9.12 11.43 -3.32
N LYS A 21 -9.08 12.57 -3.99
CA LYS A 21 -9.34 12.67 -5.43
C LYS A 21 -8.40 11.80 -6.26
N LEU A 22 -7.09 11.92 -6.03
CA LEU A 22 -6.07 11.19 -6.77
C LEU A 22 -6.18 9.67 -6.57
N TYR A 23 -6.36 9.21 -5.35
CA TYR A 23 -6.45 7.78 -5.05
C TYR A 23 -7.79 7.18 -5.45
N THR A 24 -8.91 7.95 -5.37
CA THR A 24 -10.21 7.48 -5.92
C THR A 24 -10.08 7.19 -7.40
N LYS A 25 -9.45 8.07 -8.16
CA LYS A 25 -9.18 7.85 -9.59
C LYS A 25 -8.34 6.58 -9.78
N ALA A 26 -7.21 6.48 -9.09
CA ALA A 26 -6.29 5.34 -9.21
C ALA A 26 -6.96 4.00 -8.84
N PHE A 27 -7.76 3.94 -7.77
CA PHE A 27 -8.50 2.74 -7.39
C PHE A 27 -9.47 2.31 -8.49
N ASN A 28 -10.28 3.23 -9.02
CA ASN A 28 -11.26 2.92 -10.07
C ASN A 28 -10.59 2.45 -11.39
N GLU A 29 -9.42 2.94 -11.72
CA GLU A 29 -8.67 2.58 -12.93
C GLU A 29 -7.91 1.25 -12.79
N VAL A 30 -7.35 0.98 -11.60
CA VAL A 30 -6.44 -0.15 -11.39
C VAL A 30 -7.16 -1.40 -10.86
N TRP A 31 -8.07 -1.27 -9.91
CA TRP A 31 -8.73 -2.41 -9.27
C TRP A 31 -9.36 -3.42 -10.22
N PRO A 32 -10.07 -3.00 -11.32
CA PRO A 32 -10.65 -3.97 -12.26
C PRO A 32 -9.60 -4.87 -12.91
N GLN A 33 -8.39 -4.36 -13.13
CA GLN A 33 -7.28 -5.10 -13.75
C GLN A 33 -6.76 -6.24 -12.85
N TYR A 34 -7.08 -6.18 -11.54
CA TYR A 34 -6.66 -7.14 -10.53
C TYR A 34 -7.82 -7.89 -9.87
N SER A 35 -9.04 -7.78 -10.45
CA SER A 35 -10.26 -8.39 -9.90
C SER A 35 -10.56 -7.95 -8.45
N ILE A 36 -10.22 -6.70 -8.09
CA ILE A 36 -10.60 -6.07 -6.83
C ILE A 36 -11.87 -5.24 -7.10
N ASP A 37 -12.96 -5.91 -7.40
CA ASP A 37 -14.20 -5.33 -7.95
C ASP A 37 -15.47 -5.71 -7.19
N THR A 38 -15.33 -6.46 -6.09
CA THR A 38 -16.44 -6.78 -5.17
C THR A 38 -16.32 -5.97 -3.88
N PRO A 39 -17.44 -5.65 -3.19
CA PRO A 39 -17.41 -4.93 -1.91
C PRO A 39 -16.47 -5.56 -0.88
N LYS A 40 -16.46 -6.90 -0.76
CA LYS A 40 -15.56 -7.59 0.17
C LYS A 40 -14.08 -7.44 -0.20
N ARG A 41 -13.72 -7.59 -1.49
CA ARG A 41 -12.33 -7.46 -1.94
C ARG A 41 -11.83 -6.03 -1.77
N MET A 42 -12.63 -5.04 -2.20
CA MET A 42 -12.31 -3.62 -2.04
C MET A 42 -12.17 -3.24 -0.55
N ALA A 43 -13.11 -3.69 0.28
CA ALA A 43 -13.10 -3.38 1.71
C ALA A 43 -11.90 -4.02 2.45
N ALA A 44 -11.60 -5.29 2.15
CA ALA A 44 -10.42 -5.96 2.71
C ALA A 44 -9.13 -5.27 2.29
N PHE A 45 -9.03 -4.82 1.04
CA PHE A 45 -7.90 -4.04 0.53
C PHE A 45 -7.76 -2.71 1.29
N LEU A 46 -8.85 -1.93 1.38
CA LEU A 46 -8.86 -0.62 2.06
C LEU A 46 -8.51 -0.72 3.54
N GLY A 47 -8.95 -1.77 4.23
CA GLY A 47 -8.61 -1.99 5.63
C GLY A 47 -7.11 -2.17 5.87
N GLN A 48 -6.40 -2.86 4.97
CA GLN A 48 -4.94 -2.98 5.05
C GLN A 48 -4.27 -1.65 4.71
N VAL A 49 -4.66 -1.03 3.60
CA VAL A 49 -4.10 0.24 3.13
C VAL A 49 -4.27 1.35 4.18
N ALA A 50 -5.42 1.42 4.87
CA ALA A 50 -5.68 2.42 5.90
C ALA A 50 -4.58 2.45 6.96
N VAL A 51 -4.19 1.27 7.45
CA VAL A 51 -3.19 1.15 8.51
C VAL A 51 -1.76 1.31 7.98
N GLU A 52 -1.43 0.66 6.85
CA GLU A 52 -0.07 0.70 6.29
C GLU A 52 0.34 2.10 5.82
N SER A 53 -0.58 2.89 5.28
CA SER A 53 -0.31 4.23 4.75
C SER A 53 -0.72 5.37 5.68
N GLY A 54 -1.31 5.05 6.85
CA GLY A 54 -1.93 6.06 7.73
C GLY A 54 -3.04 6.83 7.02
N GLU A 55 -3.99 6.12 6.42
CA GLU A 55 -5.06 6.69 5.60
C GLU A 55 -4.54 7.49 4.39
N LEU A 56 -3.58 6.93 3.65
CA LEU A 56 -2.92 7.55 2.49
C LEU A 56 -2.09 8.80 2.84
N LYS A 57 -1.76 8.99 4.11
CA LYS A 57 -0.97 10.14 4.55
C LYS A 57 0.48 10.08 4.04
N TYR A 58 1.05 8.88 4.03
CA TYR A 58 2.47 8.66 3.74
C TYR A 58 2.64 7.88 2.44
N ASP A 59 3.19 8.55 1.41
CA ASP A 59 3.56 7.94 0.13
C ASP A 59 5.03 7.54 0.11
N VAL A 60 5.84 8.11 1.00
CA VAL A 60 7.27 7.83 1.18
C VAL A 60 7.52 7.73 2.68
N GLU A 61 8.36 6.78 3.09
CA GLU A 61 8.73 6.62 4.48
C GLU A 61 9.43 7.87 5.04
N LEU A 62 9.09 8.21 6.28
CA LEU A 62 9.68 9.35 6.97
C LEU A 62 11.01 8.98 7.63
N PRO A 63 11.93 9.95 7.79
CA PRO A 63 13.16 9.77 8.57
C PRO A 63 12.85 9.26 9.98
N SER A 64 13.55 8.21 10.39
CA SER A 64 13.38 7.59 11.70
C SER A 64 14.66 6.89 12.15
N LYS A 65 14.75 6.53 13.44
CA LYS A 65 15.84 5.71 13.99
C LYS A 65 15.96 4.32 13.36
N TRP A 66 14.97 3.90 12.59
CA TRP A 66 14.94 2.59 11.93
C TRP A 66 15.48 2.63 10.50
N ASN A 67 15.61 3.83 9.92
CA ASN A 67 16.07 4.00 8.54
C ASN A 67 17.20 5.03 8.37
N LYS A 68 17.58 5.78 9.43
CA LYS A 68 18.72 6.69 9.45
C LYS A 68 19.67 6.34 10.59
N ARG A 69 20.99 6.44 10.34
CA ARG A 69 22.03 6.28 11.38
C ARG A 69 21.99 7.43 12.37
N ASN A 70 21.82 8.66 11.87
CA ASN A 70 21.66 9.85 12.68
C ASN A 70 20.39 10.63 12.28
N VAL A 71 19.31 10.38 13.01
CA VAL A 71 18.00 11.03 12.74
C VAL A 71 18.06 12.55 12.88
N LYS A 72 18.98 13.07 13.71
CA LYS A 72 19.12 14.51 13.96
C LYS A 72 19.92 15.23 12.87
N ASP A 73 20.66 14.51 12.04
CA ASP A 73 21.38 15.10 10.92
C ASP A 73 20.43 15.36 9.74
N PRO A 74 20.11 16.62 9.41
CA PRO A 74 19.23 16.94 8.30
C PRO A 74 19.85 16.57 6.93
N ASN A 75 21.17 16.45 6.84
CA ASN A 75 21.88 16.17 5.61
C ASN A 75 22.03 14.67 5.36
N GLU A 76 21.84 13.82 6.36
CA GLU A 76 21.85 12.39 6.17
C GLU A 76 20.56 11.95 5.46
N PRO A 77 20.63 11.27 4.28
CA PRO A 77 19.43 10.81 3.59
C PRO A 77 18.71 9.71 4.35
N THR A 78 17.40 9.63 4.19
CA THR A 78 16.60 8.47 4.66
C THR A 78 17.07 7.21 3.96
N GLY A 79 17.10 6.09 4.67
CA GLY A 79 17.50 4.80 4.11
C GLY A 79 18.98 4.43 4.31
N THR A 80 19.78 5.26 4.99
CA THR A 80 21.20 4.92 5.24
C THR A 80 21.41 3.63 6.02
N LEU A 81 20.44 3.23 6.86
CA LEU A 81 20.47 1.92 7.54
C LEU A 81 20.10 0.74 6.64
N TYR A 82 19.64 1.00 5.42
CA TYR A 82 19.33 -0.05 4.43
C TYR A 82 20.52 -0.32 3.50
N GLU A 83 21.57 0.48 3.59
CA GLU A 83 22.78 0.31 2.77
C GLU A 83 23.43 -1.05 3.02
N GLY A 84 23.72 -1.79 1.95
CA GLY A 84 24.35 -3.12 2.01
C GLY A 84 23.48 -4.24 2.63
N ARG A 85 22.20 -3.99 2.90
CA ARG A 85 21.30 -5.02 3.46
C ARG A 85 20.96 -6.09 2.44
N LYS A 86 21.56 -7.27 2.59
CA LYS A 86 21.39 -8.42 1.68
C LYS A 86 19.95 -8.89 1.57
N ASN A 87 19.19 -8.88 2.67
CA ASN A 87 17.77 -9.28 2.69
C ASN A 87 16.86 -8.32 1.91
N LEU A 88 17.31 -7.11 1.60
CA LEU A 88 16.65 -6.13 0.74
C LEU A 88 17.20 -6.15 -0.69
N GLY A 89 18.24 -6.95 -0.97
CA GLY A 89 18.95 -6.96 -2.24
C GLY A 89 19.75 -5.67 -2.51
N ASN A 90 20.00 -4.86 -1.49
CA ASN A 90 20.77 -3.63 -1.60
C ASN A 90 22.27 -3.97 -1.65
N ASN A 91 22.78 -4.21 -2.86
CA ASN A 91 24.13 -4.71 -3.10
C ASN A 91 25.04 -3.70 -3.84
N GLN A 92 24.52 -2.52 -4.15
CA GLN A 92 25.27 -1.44 -4.79
C GLN A 92 25.32 -0.23 -3.87
N LYS A 93 26.39 0.54 -3.98
CA LYS A 93 26.56 1.79 -3.23
C LYS A 93 25.42 2.76 -3.56
N GLY A 94 24.73 3.27 -2.54
CA GLY A 94 23.60 4.18 -2.65
C GLY A 94 22.23 3.51 -2.73
N ASP A 95 22.17 2.18 -2.72
CA ASP A 95 20.89 1.45 -2.75
C ASP A 95 19.99 1.74 -1.56
N GLY A 96 20.59 1.91 -0.39
CA GLY A 96 19.85 2.19 0.83
C GLY A 96 18.94 3.40 0.68
N PRO A 97 19.48 4.59 0.43
CA PRO A 97 18.68 5.80 0.19
C PRO A 97 17.83 5.76 -1.09
N LYS A 98 18.30 5.06 -2.13
CA LYS A 98 17.59 4.99 -3.41
C LYS A 98 16.29 4.20 -3.30
N PHE A 99 16.31 3.06 -2.61
CA PHE A 99 15.18 2.12 -2.53
C PHE A 99 14.52 2.11 -1.16
N ILE A 100 14.26 3.30 -0.63
CA ILE A 100 13.45 3.50 0.59
C ILE A 100 12.00 3.09 0.38
N GLY A 101 11.25 2.96 1.47
CA GLY A 101 9.82 2.62 1.43
C GLY A 101 8.98 3.65 0.69
N ARG A 102 8.25 3.22 -0.35
CA ARG A 102 7.34 4.06 -1.13
C ARG A 102 6.01 3.38 -1.42
N GLY A 103 5.00 4.21 -1.64
CA GLY A 103 3.64 3.77 -1.94
C GLY A 103 2.87 3.28 -0.74
N ILE A 104 1.62 2.91 -0.96
CA ILE A 104 0.63 2.61 0.09
C ILE A 104 0.88 1.30 0.86
N LEU A 105 1.78 0.43 0.39
CA LEU A 105 2.29 -0.75 1.10
C LEU A 105 3.82 -0.73 1.29
N GLN A 106 4.43 0.45 1.18
CA GLN A 106 5.84 0.69 1.52
C GLN A 106 6.83 -0.28 0.83
N LEU A 107 6.82 -0.32 -0.52
CA LEU A 107 7.81 -1.06 -1.32
C LEU A 107 9.23 -0.63 -0.96
N THR A 108 10.07 -1.55 -0.47
CA THR A 108 11.40 -1.24 0.07
C THR A 108 12.45 -2.23 -0.43
N GLY A 109 13.64 -1.74 -0.77
CA GLY A 109 14.82 -2.52 -1.17
C GLY A 109 14.89 -2.84 -2.66
N ARG A 110 16.13 -2.84 -3.20
CA ARG A 110 16.40 -3.06 -4.63
C ARG A 110 15.72 -4.31 -5.18
N ALA A 111 15.79 -5.44 -4.45
CA ALA A 111 15.21 -6.70 -4.94
C ALA A 111 13.69 -6.58 -5.17
N ASN A 112 12.97 -5.95 -4.25
CA ASN A 112 11.54 -5.74 -4.39
C ASN A 112 11.23 -4.75 -5.52
N TYR A 113 11.98 -3.65 -5.64
CA TYR A 113 11.81 -2.71 -6.75
C TYR A 113 12.04 -3.39 -8.10
N ALA A 114 13.06 -4.28 -8.23
CA ALA A 114 13.31 -5.03 -9.45
C ALA A 114 12.19 -6.04 -9.78
N ASP A 115 11.69 -6.76 -8.78
CA ASP A 115 10.59 -7.72 -8.94
C ASP A 115 9.31 -7.02 -9.42
N TYR A 116 8.93 -5.92 -8.77
CA TYR A 116 7.76 -5.15 -9.17
C TYR A 116 7.95 -4.40 -10.50
N SER A 117 9.17 -3.95 -10.83
CA SER A 117 9.47 -3.43 -12.17
C SER A 117 9.11 -4.44 -13.24
N LYS A 118 9.56 -5.69 -13.07
CA LYS A 118 9.27 -6.78 -14.02
C LYS A 118 7.77 -7.10 -14.09
N LYS A 119 7.11 -7.22 -12.95
CA LYS A 119 5.69 -7.58 -12.86
C LYS A 119 4.76 -6.53 -13.45
N LEU A 120 5.11 -5.25 -13.29
CA LEU A 120 4.28 -4.14 -13.71
C LEU A 120 4.66 -3.57 -15.10
N GLY A 121 5.82 -3.96 -15.64
CA GLY A 121 6.36 -3.37 -16.87
C GLY A 121 6.76 -1.89 -16.71
N ILE A 122 7.11 -1.47 -15.48
CA ILE A 122 7.49 -0.08 -15.14
C ILE A 122 8.92 -0.10 -14.59
N ASP A 123 9.83 0.70 -15.15
CA ASP A 123 11.21 0.75 -14.66
C ASP A 123 11.33 1.51 -13.33
N LEU A 124 11.05 0.81 -12.23
CA LEU A 124 11.18 1.33 -10.86
C LEU A 124 12.64 1.30 -10.36
N ILE A 125 13.54 0.66 -11.08
CA ILE A 125 14.98 0.70 -10.74
C ILE A 125 15.60 2.01 -11.20
N ALA A 126 15.27 2.47 -12.41
CA ALA A 126 15.72 3.77 -12.89
C ALA A 126 14.97 4.91 -12.19
N ASN A 127 13.66 4.76 -11.97
CA ASN A 127 12.75 5.79 -11.50
C ASN A 127 11.98 5.33 -10.23
N PRO A 128 12.67 5.13 -9.09
CA PRO A 128 12.05 4.57 -7.87
C PRO A 128 10.95 5.48 -7.28
N GLU A 129 10.99 6.78 -7.54
CA GLU A 129 9.99 7.74 -7.11
C GLU A 129 8.59 7.48 -7.70
N LEU A 130 8.51 6.82 -8.85
CA LEU A 130 7.24 6.44 -9.45
C LEU A 130 6.40 5.54 -8.51
N ALA A 131 7.05 4.75 -7.65
CA ALA A 131 6.36 3.91 -6.67
C ALA A 131 5.56 4.70 -5.63
N ALA A 132 5.81 6.01 -5.49
CA ALA A 132 5.05 6.92 -4.63
C ALA A 132 3.88 7.61 -5.36
N THR A 133 3.77 7.48 -6.70
CA THR A 133 2.64 8.04 -7.43
C THR A 133 1.37 7.22 -7.19
N PRO A 134 0.17 7.83 -7.11
CA PRO A 134 -1.05 7.11 -6.76
C PRO A 134 -1.33 5.88 -7.62
N GLU A 135 -1.21 6.01 -8.95
CA GLU A 135 -1.47 4.90 -9.88
C GLU A 135 -0.49 3.72 -9.66
N VAL A 136 0.82 4.00 -9.59
CA VAL A 136 1.83 2.95 -9.42
C VAL A 136 1.77 2.36 -8.02
N ALA A 137 1.53 3.18 -6.98
CA ALA A 137 1.35 2.71 -5.61
C ALA A 137 0.17 1.73 -5.50
N VAL A 138 -0.95 2.01 -6.18
CA VAL A 138 -2.11 1.11 -6.23
C VAL A 138 -1.78 -0.15 -7.03
N LYS A 139 -1.09 -0.05 -8.18
CA LYS A 139 -0.65 -1.24 -8.96
C LYS A 139 0.24 -2.17 -8.13
N VAL A 140 1.22 -1.61 -7.41
CA VAL A 140 2.09 -2.38 -6.49
C VAL A 140 1.26 -3.09 -5.43
N ALA A 141 0.33 -2.39 -4.78
CA ALA A 141 -0.50 -2.97 -3.73
C ALA A 141 -1.45 -4.05 -4.27
N CYS A 142 -2.05 -3.86 -5.43
CA CYS A 142 -2.91 -4.85 -6.07
C CYS A 142 -2.13 -6.10 -6.49
N GLN A 143 -0.93 -5.92 -7.07
CA GLN A 143 -0.04 -7.02 -7.39
C GLN A 143 0.37 -7.80 -6.14
N TYR A 144 0.66 -7.12 -5.04
CA TYR A 144 0.94 -7.74 -3.75
C TYR A 144 -0.23 -8.61 -3.26
N PHE A 145 -1.47 -8.10 -3.35
CA PHE A 145 -2.68 -8.86 -2.99
C PHE A 145 -2.83 -10.13 -3.84
N LYS A 146 -2.57 -10.04 -5.14
CA LYS A 146 -2.59 -11.16 -6.06
C LYS A 146 -1.51 -12.19 -5.72
N ASP A 147 -0.26 -11.77 -5.56
CA ASP A 147 0.89 -12.63 -5.32
C ASP A 147 0.77 -13.40 -3.99
N ARG A 148 0.13 -12.80 -3.00
CA ARG A 148 -0.09 -13.38 -1.68
C ARG A 148 -1.39 -14.18 -1.57
N GLY A 149 -2.16 -14.31 -2.63
CA GLY A 149 -3.44 -15.03 -2.62
C GLY A 149 -4.45 -14.43 -1.64
N LEU A 150 -4.55 -13.10 -1.58
CA LEU A 150 -5.42 -12.44 -0.60
C LEU A 150 -6.88 -12.34 -1.07
N LEU A 151 -7.15 -12.42 -2.38
CA LEU A 151 -8.50 -12.27 -2.91
C LEU A 151 -9.47 -13.37 -2.43
N PRO A 152 -9.11 -14.68 -2.46
CA PRO A 152 -9.99 -15.71 -1.90
C PRO A 152 -10.24 -15.53 -0.39
N LEU A 153 -9.26 -15.02 0.35
CA LEU A 153 -9.42 -14.69 1.77
C LEU A 153 -10.38 -13.51 1.98
N ALA A 154 -10.34 -12.52 1.09
CA ALA A 154 -11.30 -11.41 1.11
C ALA A 154 -12.72 -11.89 0.80
N ASP A 155 -12.90 -12.77 -0.17
CA ASP A 155 -14.20 -13.38 -0.49
C ASP A 155 -14.78 -14.15 0.73
N ALA A 156 -13.91 -14.91 1.42
CA ALA A 156 -14.24 -15.62 2.66
C ALA A 156 -14.34 -14.70 3.89
N TRP A 157 -14.05 -13.39 3.75
CA TRP A 157 -14.00 -12.40 4.83
C TRP A 157 -13.02 -12.75 5.95
N ASN A 158 -11.91 -13.46 5.63
CA ASN A 158 -10.89 -13.85 6.59
C ASN A 158 -9.84 -12.75 6.79
N LEU A 159 -10.24 -11.64 7.42
CA LEU A 159 -9.40 -10.46 7.62
C LEU A 159 -8.19 -10.72 8.53
N SER A 160 -8.31 -11.67 9.46
CA SER A 160 -7.19 -12.07 10.33
C SER A 160 -6.06 -12.73 9.53
N GLU A 161 -6.38 -13.64 8.61
CA GLU A 161 -5.38 -14.28 7.77
C GLU A 161 -4.79 -13.31 6.73
N ILE A 162 -5.61 -12.40 6.18
CA ILE A 162 -5.11 -11.31 5.34
C ILE A 162 -4.08 -10.49 6.12
N THR A 163 -4.42 -10.05 7.33
CA THR A 163 -3.51 -9.28 8.18
C THR A 163 -2.22 -10.05 8.48
N ARG A 164 -2.31 -11.35 8.77
CA ARG A 164 -1.13 -12.20 8.99
C ARG A 164 -0.22 -12.23 7.76
N ARG A 165 -0.77 -12.34 6.56
CA ARG A 165 0.02 -12.34 5.32
C ARG A 165 0.60 -10.96 4.97
N VAL A 166 -0.04 -9.88 5.39
CA VAL A 166 0.44 -8.50 5.16
C VAL A 166 1.48 -8.08 6.20
N ASN A 167 1.20 -8.32 7.50
CA ASN A 167 1.95 -7.76 8.62
C ASN A 167 2.77 -8.81 9.42
N GLY A 168 2.62 -10.09 9.11
CA GLY A 168 3.28 -11.18 9.84
C GLY A 168 2.46 -11.74 11.01
N GLU A 169 3.05 -12.68 11.75
CA GLU A 169 2.36 -13.43 12.82
C GLU A 169 1.82 -12.54 13.94
N ALA A 170 2.46 -11.42 14.22
CA ALA A 170 2.03 -10.48 15.27
C ALA A 170 0.70 -9.79 14.95
N LYS A 171 0.28 -9.75 13.67
CA LYS A 171 -0.98 -9.13 13.20
C LYS A 171 -1.22 -7.76 13.83
N LEU A 172 -0.20 -6.90 13.82
CA LEU A 172 -0.27 -5.59 14.45
C LEU A 172 -1.47 -4.79 13.94
N HIS A 173 -2.19 -4.17 14.86
CA HIS A 173 -3.38 -3.37 14.57
C HIS A 173 -4.53 -4.15 13.90
N LEU A 174 -4.69 -5.44 14.17
CA LEU A 174 -5.74 -6.28 13.58
C LEU A 174 -7.13 -5.67 13.73
N GLU A 175 -7.50 -5.28 14.96
CA GLU A 175 -8.83 -4.69 15.23
C GLU A 175 -9.07 -3.40 14.42
N GLN A 176 -8.05 -2.56 14.29
CA GLN A 176 -8.14 -1.34 13.51
C GLN A 176 -8.32 -1.65 12.00
N ARG A 177 -7.59 -2.62 11.46
CA ARG A 177 -7.75 -3.08 10.06
C ARG A 177 -9.15 -3.63 9.81
N MET A 178 -9.67 -4.43 10.74
CA MET A 178 -11.02 -4.97 10.68
C MET A 178 -12.08 -3.85 10.72
N ALA A 179 -11.92 -2.88 11.62
CA ALA A 179 -12.84 -1.74 11.70
C ALA A 179 -12.91 -0.93 10.39
N TYR A 180 -11.77 -0.63 9.77
CA TYR A 180 -11.75 0.02 8.45
C TYR A 180 -12.42 -0.83 7.38
N SER A 181 -12.16 -2.15 7.37
CA SER A 181 -12.77 -3.07 6.41
C SER A 181 -14.29 -3.14 6.57
N GLU A 182 -14.81 -3.20 7.79
CA GLU A 182 -16.26 -3.22 8.03
C GLU A 182 -16.96 -1.91 7.60
N VAL A 183 -16.36 -0.75 7.91
CA VAL A 183 -16.87 0.55 7.45
C VAL A 183 -16.88 0.61 5.93
N ALA A 184 -15.77 0.21 5.29
CA ALA A 184 -15.67 0.20 3.83
C ALA A 184 -16.69 -0.73 3.19
N LYS A 185 -16.84 -1.97 3.68
CA LYS A 185 -17.81 -2.95 3.18
C LYS A 185 -19.22 -2.40 3.22
N LYS A 186 -19.65 -1.87 4.38
CA LYS A 186 -20.98 -1.29 4.54
C LYS A 186 -21.27 -0.17 3.54
N LEU A 187 -20.33 0.74 3.33
CA LEU A 187 -20.49 1.86 2.39
C LEU A 187 -20.51 1.40 0.93
N LEU A 188 -19.72 0.38 0.58
CA LEU A 188 -19.64 -0.15 -0.78
C LEU A 188 -20.86 -1.02 -1.13
N GLU A 189 -21.40 -1.78 -0.19
CA GLU A 189 -22.63 -2.58 -0.38
C GLU A 189 -23.87 -1.71 -0.59
N GLN A 190 -23.98 -0.57 0.11
CA GLN A 190 -25.10 0.38 -0.04
C GLN A 190 -25.17 1.05 -1.42
N SER A 191 -24.09 0.98 -2.21
CA SER A 191 -24.02 1.60 -3.54
C SER A 191 -24.37 0.65 -4.67
N LEU A 192 -24.58 -0.62 -4.37
CA LEU A 192 -25.05 -1.59 -5.36
C LEU A 192 -26.53 -1.33 -5.62
N PRO A 193 -26.97 -1.34 -6.92
CA PRO A 193 -28.40 -1.30 -7.19
C PRO A 193 -29.07 -2.47 -6.47
N VAL A 194 -30.18 -2.16 -5.80
CA VAL A 194 -31.05 -3.20 -5.23
C VAL A 194 -31.53 -4.05 -6.39
N ALA A 195 -31.17 -5.34 -6.37
CA ALA A 195 -31.54 -6.30 -7.41
C ALA A 195 -33.04 -6.59 -7.36
#